data_a456d758a57bba981b334ff5b381ff20
#
_entry.id   a456d758a57bba981b334ff5b381ff20
#
_cell.length_a   1.000
_cell.length_b   1.000
_cell.length_c   1.000
_cell.angle_alpha   90.00
_cell.angle_beta   90.00
_cell.angle_gamma   90.00
#
_symmetry.space_group_name_H-M   'P 1'
#
loop_
_entity.id
_entity.type
_entity.pdbx_description
1 polymer ?
#
loop_
_entity_poly.entity_id
_entity_poly.type
_entity_poly.pdbx_seq_one_letter_code
_entity_poly.pdbx_strand_id
1 'polypeptide(L)'
;MTDSKSKRIRGRPRTMNAEKVLDVTMTAYWQGDPADVSVNAICQLAGISKPSLYREFGSEDGLTCAALERYAEQVLSDVLAILQSKKGLRGTLDALADFACADPRMETGCLFYKMRAGKHRLGPQSRARLEAIDTAAQGAYEAFLQASRDAGDWHAGLSVEAAAKYLGEQVGLAITQRASGEDPARIREMLGLALSVFLRP
;
A
#
# COMPACT_ATOMS: atom_id res chain seq x y z
N MET A 1 20.68 39.84 -49.64
CA MET A 1 20.40 38.47 -49.14
C MET A 1 20.56 38.51 -47.63
N THR A 2 19.48 38.70 -46.92
CA THR A 2 19.45 38.84 -45.45
C THR A 2 18.91 37.53 -44.87
N ASP A 3 19.79 36.81 -44.18
CA ASP A 3 19.50 35.54 -43.56
C ASP A 3 18.79 35.78 -42.21
N SER A 4 17.47 35.55 -42.19
CA SER A 4 16.64 35.68 -41.00
C SER A 4 16.70 34.38 -40.18
N LYS A 5 17.61 34.29 -39.20
CA LYS A 5 17.63 33.23 -38.20
C LYS A 5 16.40 33.32 -37.31
N SER A 6 15.41 32.47 -37.59
CA SER A 6 14.27 32.21 -36.73
C SER A 6 14.72 31.80 -35.33
N LYS A 7 14.53 32.68 -34.36
CA LYS A 7 14.80 32.47 -32.94
C LYS A 7 13.72 31.51 -32.39
N ARG A 8 14.04 30.23 -32.24
CA ARG A 8 13.16 29.27 -31.56
C ARG A 8 12.83 29.78 -30.15
N ILE A 9 11.59 30.20 -29.95
CA ILE A 9 11.05 30.56 -28.64
C ILE A 9 11.09 29.28 -27.76
N ARG A 10 12.03 29.25 -26.81
CA ARG A 10 12.02 28.22 -25.75
C ARG A 10 10.72 28.42 -24.96
N GLY A 11 9.82 27.47 -25.11
CA GLY A 11 8.60 27.41 -24.29
C GLY A 11 8.95 27.44 -22.81
N ARG A 12 8.13 28.18 -22.03
CA ARG A 12 8.24 28.25 -20.56
C ARG A 12 8.42 26.84 -20.00
N PRO A 13 9.41 26.58 -19.12
CA PRO A 13 9.57 25.27 -18.52
C PRO A 13 8.23 24.85 -17.88
N ARG A 14 7.70 23.72 -18.30
CA ARG A 14 6.52 23.12 -17.65
C ARG A 14 6.91 22.86 -16.21
N THR A 15 6.33 23.59 -15.27
CA THR A 15 6.52 23.35 -13.85
C THR A 15 6.12 21.89 -13.61
N MET A 16 7.03 21.06 -13.10
CA MET A 16 6.75 19.66 -12.81
C MET A 16 5.65 19.59 -11.75
N ASN A 17 4.61 18.84 -12.01
CA ASN A 17 3.59 18.53 -11.00
C ASN A 17 4.02 17.29 -10.24
N ALA A 18 4.60 17.47 -9.06
CA ALA A 18 5.11 16.40 -8.20
C ALA A 18 4.01 15.38 -7.83
N GLU A 19 2.81 15.87 -7.53
CA GLU A 19 1.65 15.02 -7.21
C GLU A 19 1.33 14.05 -8.36
N LYS A 20 1.28 14.56 -9.59
CA LYS A 20 1.05 13.72 -10.76
C LYS A 20 2.15 12.68 -10.96
N VAL A 21 3.40 13.03 -10.69
CA VAL A 21 4.53 12.09 -10.78
C VAL A 21 4.39 11.00 -9.73
N LEU A 22 4.00 11.36 -8.51
CA LEU A 22 3.75 10.40 -7.43
C LEU A 22 2.60 9.46 -7.75
N ASP A 23 1.47 9.97 -8.27
CA ASP A 23 0.32 9.13 -8.65
C ASP A 23 0.70 8.14 -9.75
N VAL A 24 1.44 8.60 -10.77
CA VAL A 24 1.96 7.73 -11.86
C VAL A 24 2.92 6.68 -11.30
N THR A 25 3.83 7.07 -10.42
CA THR A 25 4.83 6.16 -9.83
C THR A 25 4.15 5.12 -8.95
N MET A 26 3.28 5.57 -8.05
CA MET A 26 2.50 4.69 -7.16
C MET A 26 1.70 3.68 -7.98
N THR A 27 0.98 4.14 -9.01
CA THR A 27 0.18 3.29 -9.88
C THR A 27 1.05 2.27 -10.62
N ALA A 28 2.19 2.70 -11.18
CA ALA A 28 3.11 1.80 -11.89
C ALA A 28 3.69 0.72 -10.97
N TYR A 29 4.10 1.09 -9.76
CA TYR A 29 4.58 0.15 -8.74
C TYR A 29 3.48 -0.80 -8.24
N TRP A 30 2.25 -0.31 -8.13
CA TRP A 30 1.13 -1.11 -7.66
C TRP A 30 0.68 -2.14 -8.70
N GLN A 31 0.59 -1.74 -9.97
CA GLN A 31 0.18 -2.62 -11.07
C GLN A 31 1.27 -3.63 -11.45
N GLY A 32 2.55 -3.25 -11.33
CA GLY A 32 3.71 -4.09 -11.63
C GLY A 32 4.39 -4.67 -10.39
N ASP A 33 5.60 -5.24 -10.59
CA ASP A 33 6.57 -5.41 -9.50
C ASP A 33 7.37 -4.11 -9.36
N PRO A 34 7.40 -3.49 -8.16
CA PRO A 34 8.20 -2.27 -7.94
C PRO A 34 9.66 -2.38 -8.39
N ALA A 35 10.23 -3.57 -8.33
CA ALA A 35 11.62 -3.82 -8.74
C ALA A 35 11.84 -3.84 -10.26
N ASP A 36 10.78 -4.07 -11.04
CA ASP A 36 10.85 -4.14 -12.50
C ASP A 36 10.52 -2.79 -13.15
N VAL A 37 9.98 -1.84 -12.39
CA VAL A 37 9.62 -0.52 -12.90
C VAL A 37 10.81 0.43 -12.85
N SER A 38 11.43 0.70 -14.00
CA SER A 38 12.58 1.59 -14.08
C SER A 38 12.20 3.07 -13.97
N VAL A 39 13.13 3.90 -13.46
CA VAL A 39 12.98 5.36 -13.46
C VAL A 39 12.74 5.91 -14.87
N ASN A 40 13.31 5.29 -15.91
CA ASN A 40 13.05 5.70 -17.30
C ASN A 40 11.58 5.50 -17.68
N ALA A 41 10.98 4.37 -17.31
CA ALA A 41 9.57 4.11 -17.55
C ALA A 41 8.69 5.14 -16.83
N ILE A 42 8.99 5.44 -15.56
CA ILE A 42 8.28 6.49 -14.80
C ILE A 42 8.40 7.84 -15.49
N CYS A 43 9.61 8.23 -15.92
CA CYS A 43 9.82 9.50 -16.63
C CYS A 43 8.98 9.58 -17.91
N GLN A 44 8.89 8.49 -18.68
CA GLN A 44 8.07 8.42 -19.89
C GLN A 44 6.58 8.55 -19.56
N LEU A 45 6.07 7.78 -18.60
CA LEU A 45 4.67 7.81 -18.18
C LEU A 45 4.25 9.18 -17.63
N ALA A 46 5.11 9.82 -16.83
CA ALA A 46 4.85 11.12 -16.25
C ALA A 46 5.13 12.31 -17.21
N GLY A 47 5.80 12.06 -18.35
CA GLY A 47 6.18 13.10 -19.31
C GLY A 47 7.22 14.08 -18.77
N ILE A 48 8.18 13.63 -17.98
CA ILE A 48 9.24 14.42 -17.35
C ILE A 48 10.64 13.90 -17.69
N SER A 49 11.66 14.72 -17.46
CA SER A 49 13.05 14.29 -17.60
C SER A 49 13.61 13.74 -16.29
N LYS A 50 14.57 12.80 -16.38
CA LYS A 50 15.31 12.28 -15.20
C LYS A 50 15.92 13.40 -14.33
N PRO A 51 16.60 14.44 -14.89
CA PRO A 51 17.11 15.54 -14.08
C PRO A 51 16.01 16.28 -13.30
N SER A 52 14.81 16.40 -13.86
CA SER A 52 13.67 17.02 -13.16
C SER A 52 13.17 16.14 -12.03
N LEU A 53 13.09 14.82 -12.25
CA LEU A 53 12.70 13.86 -11.25
C LEU A 53 13.68 13.85 -10.06
N TYR A 54 14.99 13.76 -10.32
CA TYR A 54 15.99 13.75 -9.26
C TYR A 54 16.11 15.07 -8.49
N ARG A 55 15.85 16.21 -9.16
CA ARG A 55 15.77 17.49 -8.47
C ARG A 55 14.64 17.55 -7.45
N GLU A 56 13.52 16.89 -7.72
CA GLU A 56 12.35 16.86 -6.83
C GLU A 56 12.49 15.83 -5.72
N PHE A 57 12.81 14.59 -6.09
CA PHE A 57 12.81 13.46 -5.17
C PHE A 57 14.20 13.06 -4.66
N GLY A 58 15.25 13.75 -5.09
CA GLY A 58 16.65 13.52 -4.71
C GLY A 58 17.26 12.28 -5.35
N SER A 59 16.60 11.14 -5.25
CA SER A 59 17.07 9.84 -5.74
C SER A 59 15.92 8.94 -6.17
N GLU A 60 16.24 7.78 -6.74
CA GLU A 60 15.27 6.71 -6.99
C GLU A 60 14.65 6.20 -5.69
N ASP A 61 15.46 6.03 -4.65
CA ASP A 61 15.00 5.64 -3.32
C ASP A 61 14.06 6.70 -2.70
N GLY A 62 14.37 7.99 -2.88
CA GLY A 62 13.48 9.08 -2.45
C GLY A 62 12.14 9.08 -3.17
N LEU A 63 12.13 8.81 -4.48
CA LEU A 63 10.90 8.63 -5.25
C LEU A 63 10.10 7.43 -4.77
N THR A 64 10.76 6.29 -4.53
CA THR A 64 10.12 5.07 -4.03
C THR A 64 9.52 5.28 -2.65
N CYS A 65 10.25 5.96 -1.76
CA CYS A 65 9.77 6.35 -0.43
C CYS A 65 8.50 7.21 -0.52
N ALA A 66 8.51 8.25 -1.36
CA ALA A 66 7.37 9.15 -1.55
C ALA A 66 6.15 8.43 -2.18
N ALA A 67 6.37 7.52 -3.13
CA ALA A 67 5.30 6.72 -3.72
C ALA A 67 4.66 5.76 -2.70
N LEU A 68 5.47 5.16 -1.82
CA LEU A 68 4.96 4.31 -0.73
C LEU A 68 4.17 5.13 0.30
N GLU A 69 4.61 6.34 0.60
CA GLU A 69 3.88 7.26 1.49
C GLU A 69 2.52 7.65 0.90
N ARG A 70 2.48 7.99 -0.39
CA ARG A 70 1.25 8.28 -1.12
C ARG A 70 0.28 7.10 -1.09
N TYR A 71 0.78 5.87 -1.26
CA TYR A 71 -0.01 4.66 -1.14
C TYR A 71 -0.58 4.48 0.28
N ALA A 72 0.23 4.71 1.30
CA ALA A 72 -0.22 4.62 2.69
C ALA A 72 -1.34 5.62 2.98
N GLU A 73 -1.23 6.85 2.51
CA GLU A 73 -2.25 7.89 2.67
C GLU A 73 -3.56 7.59 1.94
N GLN A 74 -3.50 7.01 0.73
CA GLN A 74 -4.68 6.80 -0.12
C GLN A 74 -5.36 5.44 0.08
N VAL A 75 -4.62 4.42 0.50
CA VAL A 75 -5.11 3.04 0.53
C VAL A 75 -5.04 2.43 1.92
N LEU A 76 -3.90 2.55 2.61
CA LEU A 76 -3.78 1.96 3.95
C LEU A 76 -4.58 2.74 5.00
N SER A 77 -4.88 4.01 4.76
CA SER A 77 -5.81 4.80 5.58
C SER A 77 -7.21 4.17 5.67
N ASP A 78 -7.67 3.47 4.62
CA ASP A 78 -8.97 2.78 4.65
C ASP A 78 -8.94 1.59 5.62
N VAL A 79 -7.83 0.85 5.69
CA VAL A 79 -7.66 -0.22 6.69
C VAL A 79 -7.71 0.35 8.11
N LEU A 80 -7.05 1.50 8.34
CA LEU A 80 -7.11 2.19 9.63
C LEU A 80 -8.54 2.63 9.96
N ALA A 81 -9.28 3.16 8.98
CA ALA A 81 -10.68 3.55 9.16
C ALA A 81 -11.58 2.34 9.48
N ILE A 82 -11.32 1.18 8.85
CA ILE A 82 -12.03 -0.07 9.18
C ILE A 82 -11.75 -0.48 10.62
N LEU A 83 -10.48 -0.52 11.06
CA LEU A 83 -10.08 -0.92 12.41
C LEU A 83 -10.62 0.03 13.50
N GLN A 84 -10.77 1.32 13.18
CA GLN A 84 -11.31 2.35 14.08
C GLN A 84 -12.84 2.45 14.01
N SER A 85 -13.50 1.66 13.16
CA SER A 85 -14.94 1.70 13.03
C SER A 85 -15.64 1.14 14.27
N LYS A 86 -16.82 1.69 14.63
CA LYS A 86 -17.62 1.22 15.77
C LYS A 86 -18.51 0.01 15.42
N LYS A 87 -18.02 -0.91 14.59
CA LYS A 87 -18.78 -2.07 14.13
C LYS A 87 -18.70 -3.30 15.06
N GLY A 88 -17.94 -3.20 16.14
CA GLY A 88 -17.62 -4.34 17.01
C GLY A 88 -16.66 -5.32 16.32
N LEU A 89 -16.27 -6.38 17.04
CA LEU A 89 -15.30 -7.35 16.56
C LEU A 89 -15.73 -7.98 15.23
N ARG A 90 -16.89 -8.64 15.19
CA ARG A 90 -17.40 -9.32 13.99
C ARG A 90 -17.51 -8.38 12.78
N GLY A 91 -18.19 -7.25 12.95
CA GLY A 91 -18.40 -6.31 11.84
C GLY A 91 -17.10 -5.70 11.28
N THR A 92 -16.07 -5.55 12.12
CA THR A 92 -14.75 -5.10 11.67
C THR A 92 -14.00 -6.19 10.92
N LEU A 93 -14.06 -7.46 11.38
CA LEU A 93 -13.48 -8.61 10.68
C LEU A 93 -14.15 -8.82 9.31
N ASP A 94 -15.48 -8.69 9.24
CA ASP A 94 -16.23 -8.78 7.98
C ASP A 94 -15.80 -7.65 7.01
N ALA A 95 -15.63 -6.42 7.51
CA ALA A 95 -15.18 -5.30 6.69
C ALA A 95 -13.73 -5.46 6.17
N LEU A 96 -12.83 -6.05 6.97
CA LEU A 96 -11.48 -6.42 6.52
C LEU A 96 -11.52 -7.51 5.43
N ALA A 97 -12.41 -8.48 5.57
CA ALA A 97 -12.61 -9.52 4.56
C ALA A 97 -13.19 -8.93 3.26
N ASP A 98 -14.13 -7.98 3.35
CA ASP A 98 -14.64 -7.24 2.20
C ASP A 98 -13.55 -6.43 1.51
N PHE A 99 -12.73 -5.72 2.25
CA PHE A 99 -11.58 -5.00 1.72
C PHE A 99 -10.62 -5.93 0.98
N ALA A 100 -10.27 -7.07 1.56
CA ALA A 100 -9.33 -8.02 0.95
C ALA A 100 -9.91 -8.71 -0.30
N CYS A 101 -11.19 -9.13 -0.25
CA CYS A 101 -11.78 -10.00 -1.26
C CYS A 101 -12.60 -9.25 -2.31
N ALA A 102 -13.17 -8.08 -2.01
CA ALA A 102 -14.13 -7.40 -2.86
C ALA A 102 -13.67 -6.01 -3.36
N ASP A 103 -12.73 -5.32 -2.70
CA ASP A 103 -12.26 -4.01 -3.16
C ASP A 103 -11.52 -4.16 -4.51
N PRO A 104 -11.98 -3.52 -5.60
CA PRO A 104 -11.35 -3.63 -6.92
C PRO A 104 -9.88 -3.25 -6.93
N ARG A 105 -9.46 -2.34 -6.03
CA ARG A 105 -8.06 -1.90 -5.92
C ARG A 105 -7.12 -3.03 -5.52
N MET A 106 -7.62 -4.07 -4.86
CA MET A 106 -6.84 -5.21 -4.38
C MET A 106 -6.67 -6.32 -5.44
N GLU A 107 -7.24 -6.18 -6.65
CA GLU A 107 -7.10 -7.17 -7.74
C GLU A 107 -5.66 -7.36 -8.18
N THR A 108 -4.86 -6.31 -8.15
CA THR A 108 -3.43 -6.37 -8.47
C THR A 108 -2.55 -6.58 -7.24
N GLY A 109 -3.15 -6.85 -6.08
CA GLY A 109 -2.45 -7.00 -4.81
C GLY A 109 -2.28 -5.69 -4.05
N CYS A 110 -1.58 -5.74 -2.93
CA CYS A 110 -1.28 -4.59 -2.10
C CYS A 110 0.19 -4.17 -2.31
N LEU A 111 0.43 -2.91 -2.68
CA LEU A 111 1.78 -2.40 -2.90
C LEU A 111 2.66 -2.55 -1.65
N PHE A 112 2.10 -2.33 -0.46
CA PHE A 112 2.83 -2.53 0.81
C PHE A 112 3.35 -3.96 0.94
N TYR A 113 2.52 -4.99 0.70
CA TYR A 113 2.94 -6.39 0.78
C TYR A 113 3.95 -6.77 -0.33
N LYS A 114 3.81 -6.23 -1.54
CA LYS A 114 4.79 -6.40 -2.62
C LYS A 114 6.16 -5.84 -2.21
N MET A 115 6.20 -4.60 -1.69
CA MET A 115 7.44 -3.98 -1.23
C MET A 115 8.02 -4.70 -0.01
N ARG A 116 7.18 -5.20 0.90
CA ARG A 116 7.62 -5.97 2.06
C ARG A 116 8.30 -7.28 1.65
N ALA A 117 7.75 -8.00 0.68
CA ALA A 117 8.37 -9.21 0.13
C ALA A 117 9.71 -8.93 -0.55
N GLY A 118 9.82 -7.79 -1.24
CA GLY A 118 11.02 -7.33 -1.94
C GLY A 118 11.92 -6.39 -1.13
N LYS A 119 11.78 -6.30 0.21
CA LYS A 119 12.44 -5.26 1.02
C LYS A 119 13.97 -5.23 0.91
N HIS A 120 14.60 -6.35 0.59
CA HIS A 120 16.04 -6.44 0.39
C HIS A 120 16.52 -5.66 -0.84
N ARG A 121 15.63 -5.32 -1.77
CA ARG A 121 15.90 -4.52 -2.98
C ARG A 121 15.65 -3.02 -2.78
N LEU A 122 15.02 -2.64 -1.66
CA LEU A 122 14.72 -1.24 -1.34
C LEU A 122 15.97 -0.52 -0.84
N GLY A 123 16.08 0.77 -1.19
CA GLY A 123 17.07 1.66 -0.61
C GLY A 123 16.77 1.99 0.87
N PRO A 124 17.68 2.70 1.55
CA PRO A 124 17.55 2.94 2.98
C PRO A 124 16.33 3.77 3.37
N GLN A 125 15.93 4.77 2.57
CA GLN A 125 14.78 5.64 2.88
C GLN A 125 13.46 4.88 2.74
N SER A 126 13.25 4.22 1.61
CA SER A 126 12.04 3.43 1.35
C SER A 126 11.92 2.23 2.30
N ARG A 127 13.04 1.61 2.71
CA ARG A 127 13.06 0.55 3.71
C ARG A 127 12.63 1.05 5.08
N ALA A 128 13.20 2.16 5.55
CA ALA A 128 12.83 2.77 6.82
C ALA A 128 11.35 3.19 6.83
N ARG A 129 10.85 3.73 5.71
CA ARG A 129 9.44 4.10 5.58
C ARG A 129 8.52 2.87 5.61
N LEU A 130 8.89 1.80 4.91
CA LEU A 130 8.16 0.52 4.93
C LEU A 130 8.05 -0.04 6.35
N GLU A 131 9.15 -0.03 7.10
CA GLU A 131 9.20 -0.51 8.49
C GLU A 131 8.33 0.37 9.42
N ALA A 132 8.33 1.69 9.21
CA ALA A 132 7.45 2.59 9.96
C ALA A 132 5.97 2.33 9.68
N ILE A 133 5.60 2.05 8.42
CA ILE A 133 4.23 1.68 8.06
C ILE A 133 3.85 0.33 8.66
N ASP A 134 4.72 -0.68 8.62
CA ASP A 134 4.48 -2.00 9.22
C ASP A 134 4.23 -1.89 10.73
N THR A 135 5.05 -1.09 11.42
CA THR A 135 4.89 -0.83 12.86
C THR A 135 3.57 -0.11 13.17
N ALA A 136 3.22 0.91 12.38
CA ALA A 136 1.97 1.64 12.58
C ALA A 136 0.74 0.76 12.33
N ALA A 137 0.77 -0.08 11.28
CA ALA A 137 -0.29 -1.04 10.97
C ALA A 137 -0.44 -2.07 12.10
N GLN A 138 0.66 -2.65 12.58
CA GLN A 138 0.68 -3.58 13.70
C GLN A 138 0.03 -2.94 14.94
N GLY A 139 0.43 -1.71 15.31
CA GLY A 139 -0.15 -0.99 16.45
C GLY A 139 -1.66 -0.73 16.29
N ALA A 140 -2.13 -0.48 15.07
CA ALA A 140 -3.56 -0.30 14.81
C ALA A 140 -4.37 -1.59 15.00
N TYR A 141 -3.86 -2.73 14.54
CA TYR A 141 -4.47 -4.04 14.78
C TYR A 141 -4.46 -4.39 16.28
N GLU A 142 -3.36 -4.09 16.98
CA GLU A 142 -3.27 -4.28 18.45
C GLU A 142 -4.30 -3.44 19.20
N ALA A 143 -4.41 -2.15 18.87
CA ALA A 143 -5.38 -1.26 19.49
C ALA A 143 -6.83 -1.75 19.26
N PHE A 144 -7.15 -2.21 18.05
CA PHE A 144 -8.46 -2.80 17.74
C PHE A 144 -8.75 -4.05 18.59
N LEU A 145 -7.82 -4.99 18.65
CA LEU A 145 -8.01 -6.24 19.40
C LEU A 145 -8.02 -6.00 20.93
N GLN A 146 -7.22 -5.05 21.43
CA GLN A 146 -7.26 -4.67 22.83
C GLN A 146 -8.63 -4.08 23.19
N ALA A 147 -9.15 -3.17 22.37
CA ALA A 147 -10.48 -2.60 22.57
C ALA A 147 -11.59 -3.68 22.54
N SER A 148 -11.48 -4.66 21.63
CA SER A 148 -12.42 -5.80 21.56
C SER A 148 -12.34 -6.69 22.80
N ARG A 149 -11.15 -6.88 23.37
CA ARG A 149 -10.94 -7.62 24.63
C ARG A 149 -11.54 -6.87 25.80
N ASP A 150 -11.33 -5.57 25.90
CA ASP A 150 -11.84 -4.72 26.99
C ASP A 150 -13.36 -4.62 26.94
N ALA A 151 -13.96 -4.71 25.76
CA ALA A 151 -15.42 -4.80 25.55
C ALA A 151 -16.01 -6.18 25.86
N GLY A 152 -15.19 -7.21 26.06
CA GLY A 152 -15.64 -8.58 26.28
C GLY A 152 -16.05 -9.31 25.00
N ASP A 153 -15.74 -8.77 23.82
CA ASP A 153 -16.06 -9.36 22.53
C ASP A 153 -15.04 -10.45 22.11
N TRP A 154 -13.85 -10.46 22.74
CA TRP A 154 -12.77 -11.38 22.42
C TRP A 154 -12.07 -11.91 23.66
N HIS A 155 -12.03 -13.24 23.82
CA HIS A 155 -11.55 -13.94 25.02
C HIS A 155 -10.39 -14.93 24.76
N ALA A 156 -9.73 -14.87 23.60
CA ALA A 156 -8.66 -15.82 23.30
C ALA A 156 -7.48 -15.72 24.27
N GLY A 157 -6.89 -16.88 24.60
CA GLY A 157 -5.69 -16.99 25.43
C GLY A 157 -4.40 -16.54 24.75
N LEU A 158 -4.48 -15.87 23.57
CA LEU A 158 -3.34 -15.35 22.82
C LEU A 158 -2.99 -13.94 23.31
N SER A 159 -1.72 -13.56 23.20
CA SER A 159 -1.33 -12.14 23.36
C SER A 159 -1.97 -11.28 22.26
N VAL A 160 -2.30 -10.03 22.58
CA VAL A 160 -2.84 -9.07 21.60
C VAL A 160 -1.86 -8.89 20.43
N GLU A 161 -0.56 -8.81 20.73
CA GLU A 161 0.51 -8.68 19.74
C GLU A 161 0.50 -9.84 18.72
N ALA A 162 0.49 -11.09 19.20
CA ALA A 162 0.48 -12.26 18.32
C ALA A 162 -0.81 -12.35 17.51
N ALA A 163 -1.95 -12.05 18.12
CA ALA A 163 -3.24 -12.05 17.46
C ALA A 163 -3.35 -10.95 16.39
N ALA A 164 -2.84 -9.75 16.67
CA ALA A 164 -2.78 -8.64 15.72
C ALA A 164 -1.88 -8.98 14.52
N LYS A 165 -0.71 -9.57 14.78
CA LYS A 165 0.18 -10.05 13.71
C LYS A 165 -0.51 -11.10 12.85
N TYR A 166 -1.14 -12.09 13.47
CA TYR A 166 -1.89 -13.13 12.76
C TYR A 166 -2.99 -12.51 11.88
N LEU A 167 -3.81 -11.62 12.43
CA LEU A 167 -4.90 -10.96 11.69
C LEU A 167 -4.39 -10.21 10.46
N GLY A 168 -3.36 -9.37 10.62
CA GLY A 168 -2.75 -8.63 9.53
C GLY A 168 -2.17 -9.54 8.43
N GLU A 169 -1.49 -10.63 8.82
CA GLU A 169 -0.94 -11.60 7.87
C GLU A 169 -2.04 -12.36 7.10
N GLN A 170 -3.18 -12.71 7.74
CA GLN A 170 -4.29 -13.37 7.05
C GLN A 170 -4.95 -12.45 6.02
N VAL A 171 -5.15 -11.17 6.35
CA VAL A 171 -5.65 -10.17 5.40
C VAL A 171 -4.68 -10.01 4.22
N GLY A 172 -3.37 -9.90 4.50
CA GLY A 172 -2.33 -9.80 3.48
C GLY A 172 -2.25 -11.03 2.57
N LEU A 173 -2.39 -12.23 3.14
CA LEU A 173 -2.41 -13.48 2.39
C LEU A 173 -3.62 -13.52 1.42
N ALA A 174 -4.80 -13.15 1.89
CA ALA A 174 -6.01 -13.09 1.06
C ALA A 174 -5.84 -12.15 -0.14
N ILE A 175 -5.28 -10.94 0.07
CA ILE A 175 -4.98 -9.99 -1.00
C ILE A 175 -3.94 -10.56 -1.98
N THR A 176 -2.91 -11.25 -1.48
CA THR A 176 -1.87 -11.87 -2.31
C THR A 176 -2.43 -13.00 -3.17
N GLN A 177 -3.28 -13.87 -2.60
CA GLN A 177 -3.95 -14.93 -3.34
C GLN A 177 -4.85 -14.38 -4.45
N ARG A 178 -5.58 -13.29 -4.16
CA ARG A 178 -6.40 -12.61 -5.17
C ARG A 178 -5.56 -12.09 -6.34
N ALA A 179 -4.42 -11.47 -6.06
CA ALA A 179 -3.49 -11.00 -7.08
C ALA A 179 -2.86 -12.15 -7.91
N SER A 180 -2.84 -13.37 -7.35
CA SER A 180 -2.39 -14.59 -8.05
C SER A 180 -3.50 -15.25 -8.88
N GLY A 181 -4.72 -14.68 -8.90
CA GLY A 181 -5.83 -15.18 -9.71
C GLY A 181 -6.67 -16.28 -9.05
N GLU A 182 -6.53 -16.49 -7.73
CA GLU A 182 -7.42 -17.39 -6.99
C GLU A 182 -8.87 -16.86 -6.98
N ASP A 183 -9.83 -17.78 -6.95
CA ASP A 183 -11.26 -17.45 -6.90
C ASP A 183 -11.61 -16.63 -5.63
N PRO A 184 -12.18 -15.42 -5.78
CA PRO A 184 -12.54 -14.58 -4.64
C PRO A 184 -13.48 -15.26 -3.64
N ALA A 185 -14.40 -16.13 -4.08
CA ALA A 185 -15.30 -16.86 -3.18
C ALA A 185 -14.51 -17.83 -2.31
N ARG A 186 -13.55 -18.54 -2.89
CA ARG A 186 -12.67 -19.47 -2.17
C ARG A 186 -11.77 -18.73 -1.18
N ILE A 187 -11.20 -17.60 -1.60
CA ILE A 187 -10.38 -16.74 -0.72
C ILE A 187 -11.21 -16.31 0.49
N ARG A 188 -12.45 -15.86 0.27
CA ARG A 188 -13.36 -15.42 1.33
C ARG A 188 -13.68 -16.56 2.31
N GLU A 189 -13.90 -17.76 1.83
CA GLU A 189 -14.13 -18.94 2.68
C GLU A 189 -12.90 -19.24 3.54
N MET A 190 -11.70 -19.27 2.94
CA MET A 190 -10.44 -19.51 3.65
C MET A 190 -10.15 -18.42 4.68
N LEU A 191 -10.33 -17.15 4.31
CA LEU A 191 -10.15 -16.02 5.22
C LEU A 191 -11.17 -16.09 6.36
N GLY A 192 -12.45 -16.39 6.07
CA GLY A 192 -13.48 -16.57 7.09
C GLY A 192 -13.13 -17.67 8.09
N LEU A 193 -12.58 -18.80 7.61
CA LEU A 193 -12.07 -19.85 8.48
C LEU A 193 -10.92 -19.36 9.36
N ALA A 194 -9.94 -18.67 8.79
CA ALA A 194 -8.81 -18.09 9.54
C ALA A 194 -9.29 -17.09 10.61
N LEU A 195 -10.26 -16.22 10.27
CA LEU A 195 -10.80 -15.23 11.19
C LEU A 195 -11.75 -15.81 12.24
N SER A 196 -12.26 -17.04 12.06
CA SER A 196 -13.15 -17.68 13.02
C SER A 196 -12.53 -17.86 14.40
N VAL A 197 -11.19 -17.87 14.50
CA VAL A 197 -10.46 -17.98 15.78
C VAL A 197 -10.74 -16.80 16.72
N PHE A 198 -11.11 -15.64 16.16
CA PHE A 198 -11.47 -14.44 16.93
C PHE A 198 -12.92 -14.46 17.42
N LEU A 199 -13.77 -15.31 16.85
CA LEU A 199 -15.22 -15.33 17.07
C LEU A 199 -15.68 -16.53 17.93
N ARG A 200 -14.73 -17.34 18.39
CA ARG A 200 -15.03 -18.47 19.29
C ARG A 200 -15.18 -17.96 20.73
N PRO A 201 -16.17 -18.46 21.46
CA PRO A 201 -16.34 -18.16 22.87
C PRO A 201 -15.19 -18.70 23.72
#